data_ceec22d7075d1d67c680f50400f2de0d
#
_entry.id   ceec22d7075d1d67c680f50400f2de0d
#
_cell.length_a   1.000
_cell.length_b   1.000
_cell.length_c   1.000
_cell.angle_alpha   90.00
_cell.angle_beta   90.00
_cell.angle_gamma   90.00
#
_symmetry.space_group_name_H-M   'P 1'
#
loop_
_entity.id
_entity.type
_entity.pdbx_description
1 polymer ?
#
loop_
_entity_poly.entity_id
_entity_poly.type
_entity_poly.pdbx_seq_one_letter_code
_entity_poly.pdbx_strand_id
1 'polypeptide(L)'
;MLSPKSLEFKKSATPNLPLSLELVILTPSYKRSKPMPSYAFFKNKFVPLAEAKIGILTHALHYGTACFEGIRGNWNSQKEQLYIFRCQEHYARLLNNCKLLKINLPYSVDELCRLTVELLQKSGYKEDIYIRPLAYKSSEALGVRLHGLEDDIFIVVTTFGPYLDATNGIKCCVSSWLRPDDNMIPARGKITGIYVNNALAKTEAIENGFQEAIMLTSDGYVSEGSGENIFLVTDGKLVTPSSNDRILMGITRDTVIQLAKNELGIETVERHVDRSELYLAEECLLTGTAAHVTPVVEIDHRKVADGKIGKLTKQLQKLYFDVEFGKNKKYRHWCTPVYTKPARSAKTGSRAR
;
A
#
# COMPACT_ATOMS: atom_id res chain seq x y z
N MET A 1 -14.86 -63.05 16.52
CA MET A 1 -13.43 -62.78 16.36
C MET A 1 -13.12 -62.77 14.87
N LEU A 2 -13.01 -61.61 14.25
CA LEU A 2 -12.62 -61.43 12.86
C LEU A 2 -11.47 -60.39 12.86
N SER A 3 -10.33 -60.79 12.36
CA SER A 3 -9.06 -60.06 12.26
C SER A 3 -9.17 -58.94 11.23
N PRO A 4 -8.57 -57.73 11.44
CA PRO A 4 -8.53 -56.69 10.45
C PRO A 4 -7.44 -56.95 9.39
N LYS A 5 -7.83 -57.04 8.12
CA LYS A 5 -6.95 -57.04 6.97
C LYS A 5 -6.41 -55.62 6.71
N SER A 6 -5.09 -55.52 6.73
CA SER A 6 -4.34 -54.30 6.30
C SER A 6 -4.56 -54.06 4.81
N LEU A 7 -5.06 -52.85 4.47
CA LEU A 7 -5.10 -52.34 3.11
C LEU A 7 -3.74 -51.68 2.78
N GLU A 8 -2.96 -52.35 1.97
CA GLU A 8 -1.78 -51.74 1.34
C GLU A 8 -2.20 -50.77 0.19
N PHE A 9 -1.96 -49.51 0.38
CA PHE A 9 -2.07 -48.54 -0.70
C PHE A 9 -0.85 -48.64 -1.63
N LYS A 10 -1.09 -49.09 -2.86
CA LYS A 10 -0.09 -49.01 -3.96
C LYS A 10 0.19 -47.55 -4.26
N LYS A 11 1.46 -47.11 -4.12
CA LYS A 11 1.95 -45.83 -4.60
C LYS A 11 1.82 -45.78 -6.13
N SER A 12 0.91 -44.97 -6.64
CA SER A 12 0.88 -44.59 -8.05
C SER A 12 2.01 -43.60 -8.33
N ALA A 13 2.78 -43.88 -9.37
CA ALA A 13 3.85 -43.01 -9.84
C ALA A 13 3.23 -41.71 -10.37
N THR A 14 3.62 -40.58 -9.78
CA THR A 14 3.36 -39.24 -10.32
C THR A 14 4.29 -38.98 -11.50
N PRO A 15 3.80 -38.42 -12.63
CA PRO A 15 4.68 -38.05 -13.73
C PRO A 15 5.56 -36.86 -13.31
N ASN A 16 6.85 -36.98 -13.62
CA ASN A 16 7.83 -35.89 -13.46
C ASN A 16 7.43 -34.69 -14.33
N LEU A 17 6.90 -33.65 -13.70
CA LEU A 17 6.87 -32.31 -14.28
C LEU A 17 8.25 -31.66 -14.11
N PRO A 18 8.79 -30.95 -15.10
CA PRO A 18 10.06 -30.27 -14.96
C PRO A 18 9.94 -29.14 -13.94
N LEU A 19 10.60 -29.32 -12.79
CA LEU A 19 10.84 -28.30 -11.77
C LEU A 19 11.81 -27.27 -12.32
N SER A 20 11.30 -26.17 -12.90
CA SER A 20 12.02 -24.90 -13.03
C SER A 20 11.04 -23.73 -13.12
N LEU A 21 10.14 -23.62 -12.16
CA LEU A 21 9.56 -22.38 -11.75
C LEU A 21 10.21 -22.08 -10.39
N GLU A 22 11.37 -21.44 -10.41
CA GLU A 22 11.86 -20.75 -9.24
C GLU A 22 10.78 -19.71 -8.88
N LEU A 23 10.00 -20.05 -7.88
CA LEU A 23 9.15 -19.12 -7.19
C LEU A 23 10.07 -18.02 -6.66
N VAL A 24 10.19 -16.92 -7.40
CA VAL A 24 10.84 -15.71 -6.92
C VAL A 24 9.94 -15.15 -5.83
N ILE A 25 9.92 -15.83 -4.68
CA ILE A 25 9.61 -15.16 -3.43
C ILE A 25 10.75 -14.15 -3.30
N LEU A 26 10.47 -12.89 -3.62
CA LEU A 26 11.36 -11.78 -3.36
C LEU A 26 11.52 -11.65 -1.83
N THR A 27 12.25 -12.59 -1.25
CA THR A 27 12.99 -12.32 -0.02
C THR A 27 14.16 -11.44 -0.47
N PRO A 28 14.19 -10.15 -0.13
CA PRO A 28 15.36 -9.36 -0.44
C PRO A 28 16.57 -10.02 0.20
N SER A 29 17.51 -10.51 -0.61
CA SER A 29 18.83 -10.91 -0.15
C SER A 29 19.63 -9.65 0.21
N TYR A 30 19.14 -8.93 1.20
CA TYR A 30 19.82 -7.78 1.76
C TYR A 30 20.90 -8.34 2.71
N LYS A 31 22.18 -8.13 2.40
CA LYS A 31 23.27 -8.32 3.36
C LYS A 31 22.93 -7.45 4.57
N ARG A 32 22.47 -8.06 5.64
CA ARG A 32 22.12 -7.40 6.90
C ARG A 32 23.40 -6.75 7.45
N SER A 33 23.52 -5.42 7.27
CA SER A 33 24.22 -4.61 8.24
C SER A 33 23.65 -4.95 9.63
N LYS A 34 24.44 -4.81 10.72
CA LYS A 34 23.95 -5.09 12.09
C LYS A 34 22.51 -4.64 12.23
N PRO A 35 21.59 -5.52 12.68
CA PRO A 35 20.18 -5.15 12.77
C PRO A 35 20.08 -3.91 13.66
N MET A 36 19.64 -2.79 13.09
CA MET A 36 19.29 -1.62 13.90
C MET A 36 18.12 -2.01 14.81
N PRO A 37 18.07 -1.52 16.04
CA PRO A 37 16.98 -1.83 16.94
C PRO A 37 15.68 -1.33 16.33
N SER A 38 14.85 -2.27 15.87
CA SER A 38 13.51 -1.96 15.36
C SER A 38 12.59 -1.73 16.53
N TYR A 39 11.97 -0.55 16.59
CA TYR A 39 10.97 -0.19 17.57
C TYR A 39 9.57 -0.20 16.95
N ALA A 40 8.55 -0.38 17.80
CA ALA A 40 7.15 -0.15 17.49
C ALA A 40 6.57 0.86 18.49
N PHE A 41 5.60 1.64 18.06
CA PHE A 41 4.66 2.27 18.99
C PHE A 41 3.55 1.25 19.26
N PHE A 42 3.37 0.86 20.51
CA PHE A 42 2.44 -0.18 20.94
C PHE A 42 1.99 0.06 22.36
N LYS A 43 0.68 -0.03 22.63
CA LYS A 43 0.09 0.23 23.95
C LYS A 43 0.63 1.54 24.57
N ASN A 44 0.55 2.61 23.79
CA ASN A 44 0.96 3.97 24.16
C ASN A 44 2.45 4.10 24.58
N LYS A 45 3.34 3.22 24.07
CA LYS A 45 4.78 3.23 24.39
C LYS A 45 5.61 2.88 23.15
N PHE A 46 6.85 3.35 23.12
CA PHE A 46 7.86 2.85 22.19
C PHE A 46 8.56 1.64 22.80
N VAL A 47 8.32 0.48 22.22
CA VAL A 47 8.88 -0.80 22.68
C VAL A 47 9.76 -1.44 21.58
N PRO A 48 10.75 -2.29 21.92
CA PRO A 48 11.39 -3.12 20.91
C PRO A 48 10.35 -3.91 20.13
N LEU A 49 10.50 -4.03 18.83
CA LEU A 49 9.50 -4.70 17.96
C LEU A 49 9.22 -6.15 18.42
N ALA A 50 10.24 -6.85 18.94
CA ALA A 50 10.09 -8.21 19.44
C ALA A 50 9.15 -8.33 20.65
N GLU A 51 8.92 -7.24 21.37
CA GLU A 51 8.02 -7.17 22.54
C GLU A 51 6.59 -6.76 22.16
N ALA A 52 6.38 -6.21 20.95
CA ALA A 52 5.05 -5.81 20.46
C ALA A 52 4.25 -7.05 20.06
N LYS A 53 3.50 -7.62 20.99
CA LYS A 53 2.72 -8.86 20.81
C LYS A 53 1.28 -8.66 21.24
N ILE A 54 0.35 -9.25 20.50
CA ILE A 54 -1.09 -9.30 20.84
C ILE A 54 -1.46 -10.72 21.29
N GLY A 55 -2.50 -10.82 22.11
CA GLY A 55 -3.04 -12.12 22.53
C GLY A 55 -3.77 -12.85 21.40
N ILE A 56 -3.80 -14.18 21.48
CA ILE A 56 -4.45 -15.02 20.46
C ILE A 56 -5.96 -14.84 20.42
N LEU A 57 -6.59 -14.31 21.48
CA LEU A 57 -8.02 -14.00 21.55
C LEU A 57 -8.35 -12.57 21.12
N THR A 58 -7.37 -11.79 20.63
CA THR A 58 -7.61 -10.44 20.14
C THR A 58 -8.69 -10.43 19.08
N HIS A 59 -9.76 -9.67 19.30
CA HIS A 59 -10.97 -9.64 18.44
C HIS A 59 -10.64 -9.37 16.97
N ALA A 60 -9.75 -8.44 16.70
CA ALA A 60 -9.33 -8.09 15.33
C ALA A 60 -8.67 -9.27 14.59
N LEU A 61 -7.98 -10.19 15.30
CA LEU A 61 -7.36 -11.36 14.71
C LEU A 61 -8.40 -12.36 14.19
N HIS A 62 -9.54 -12.49 14.89
CA HIS A 62 -10.59 -13.43 14.52
C HIS A 62 -11.55 -12.89 13.46
N TYR A 63 -11.81 -11.57 13.46
CA TYR A 63 -12.90 -10.99 12.68
C TYR A 63 -12.46 -9.91 11.69
N GLY A 64 -11.16 -9.64 11.56
CA GLY A 64 -10.65 -8.62 10.65
C GLY A 64 -11.10 -7.18 11.01
N THR A 65 -11.43 -6.93 12.29
CA THR A 65 -11.97 -5.67 12.79
C THR A 65 -10.87 -4.67 13.11
N ALA A 66 -10.12 -4.30 12.08
CA ALA A 66 -9.07 -3.31 12.15
C ALA A 66 -9.02 -2.45 10.88
N CYS A 67 -8.51 -1.23 11.02
CA CYS A 67 -8.18 -0.33 9.92
C CYS A 67 -6.69 -0.08 9.91
N PHE A 68 -6.08 0.03 8.72
CA PHE A 68 -4.65 0.28 8.63
C PHE A 68 -4.30 1.30 7.57
N GLU A 69 -3.08 1.79 7.64
CA GLU A 69 -2.48 2.59 6.59
C GLU A 69 -1.17 1.99 6.10
N GLY A 70 -0.77 2.41 4.91
CA GLY A 70 0.55 2.21 4.38
C GLY A 70 1.12 3.56 3.99
N ILE A 71 2.23 3.95 4.61
CA ILE A 71 2.83 5.27 4.43
C ILE A 71 4.29 5.08 4.03
N ARG A 72 4.75 5.77 2.99
CA ARG A 72 6.16 5.75 2.60
C ARG A 72 6.97 6.78 3.37
N GLY A 73 8.17 6.36 3.78
CA GLY A 73 9.25 7.27 4.12
C GLY A 73 10.37 7.08 3.11
N ASN A 74 10.78 8.18 2.45
CA ASN A 74 11.74 8.15 1.35
C ASN A 74 13.03 8.86 1.77
N TRP A 75 14.16 8.17 1.62
CA TRP A 75 15.46 8.68 1.99
C TRP A 75 16.08 9.55 0.89
N ASN A 76 16.32 10.80 1.20
CA ASN A 76 17.06 11.71 0.33
C ASN A 76 18.51 11.81 0.82
N SER A 77 19.42 11.06 0.19
CA SER A 77 20.84 11.02 0.56
C SER A 77 21.56 12.36 0.42
N GLN A 78 21.17 13.20 -0.56
CA GLN A 78 21.78 14.53 -0.76
C GLN A 78 21.44 15.49 0.38
N LYS A 79 20.28 15.33 1.00
CA LYS A 79 19.80 16.16 2.10
C LYS A 79 20.01 15.50 3.46
N GLU A 80 20.45 14.24 3.49
CA GLU A 80 20.51 13.40 4.70
C GLU A 80 19.20 13.45 5.49
N GLN A 81 18.07 13.30 4.77
CA GLN A 81 16.75 13.47 5.31
C GLN A 81 15.81 12.36 4.86
N LEU A 82 15.08 11.83 5.82
CA LEU A 82 13.95 10.93 5.57
C LEU A 82 12.67 11.77 5.52
N TYR A 83 11.90 11.65 4.43
CA TYR A 83 10.65 12.35 4.27
C TYR A 83 9.48 11.37 4.33
N ILE A 84 8.54 11.58 5.25
CA ILE A 84 7.27 10.85 5.27
C ILE A 84 6.34 11.55 4.29
N PHE A 85 5.84 10.81 3.31
CA PHE A 85 5.00 11.36 2.26
C PHE A 85 3.53 11.42 2.70
N ARG A 86 2.92 12.60 2.67
CA ARG A 86 1.50 12.89 2.97
C ARG A 86 1.01 12.30 4.30
N CYS A 87 1.83 12.43 5.34
CA CYS A 87 1.59 11.85 6.66
C CYS A 87 0.23 12.25 7.25
N GLN A 88 -0.13 13.52 7.13
CA GLN A 88 -1.38 14.10 7.64
C GLN A 88 -2.60 13.44 7.00
N GLU A 89 -2.61 13.32 5.68
CA GLU A 89 -3.74 12.77 4.92
C GLU A 89 -3.91 11.27 5.18
N HIS A 90 -2.81 10.54 5.36
CA HIS A 90 -2.86 9.13 5.75
C HIS A 90 -3.51 8.96 7.12
N TYR A 91 -3.10 9.72 8.12
CA TYR A 91 -3.71 9.61 9.45
C TYR A 91 -5.13 10.15 9.49
N ALA A 92 -5.45 11.20 8.73
CA ALA A 92 -6.84 11.67 8.58
C ALA A 92 -7.73 10.57 8.00
N ARG A 93 -7.27 9.83 6.97
CA ARG A 93 -8.00 8.71 6.40
C ARG A 93 -8.12 7.55 7.38
N LEU A 94 -7.05 7.21 8.13
CA LEU A 94 -7.11 6.18 9.17
C LEU A 94 -8.19 6.49 10.20
N LEU A 95 -8.19 7.70 10.78
CA LEU A 95 -9.19 8.10 11.78
C LEU A 95 -10.61 8.14 11.21
N ASN A 96 -10.78 8.51 9.93
CA ASN A 96 -12.09 8.42 9.28
C ASN A 96 -12.53 6.96 9.08
N ASN A 97 -11.62 6.07 8.72
CA ASN A 97 -11.92 4.65 8.57
C ASN A 97 -12.27 3.97 9.91
N CYS A 98 -11.65 4.43 11.00
CA CYS A 98 -11.97 3.96 12.35
C CYS A 98 -13.46 4.14 12.71
N LYS A 99 -14.11 5.21 12.18
CA LYS A 99 -15.55 5.44 12.40
C LYS A 99 -16.42 4.31 11.85
N LEU A 100 -16.02 3.68 10.74
CA LEU A 100 -16.74 2.56 10.13
C LEU A 100 -16.81 1.34 11.05
N LEU A 101 -15.75 1.10 11.82
CA LEU A 101 -15.64 -0.03 12.77
C LEU A 101 -15.88 0.38 14.22
N LYS A 102 -16.39 1.60 14.48
CA LYS A 102 -16.57 2.14 15.84
C LYS A 102 -15.29 2.04 16.68
N ILE A 103 -14.13 2.26 16.08
CA ILE A 103 -12.83 2.34 16.75
C ILE A 103 -12.65 3.79 17.21
N ASN A 104 -12.42 4.00 18.50
CA ASN A 104 -12.22 5.30 19.12
C ASN A 104 -10.80 5.39 19.66
N LEU A 105 -9.96 6.19 19.02
CA LEU A 105 -8.58 6.41 19.44
C LEU A 105 -8.44 7.77 20.14
N PRO A 106 -7.65 7.87 21.19
CA PRO A 106 -7.45 9.13 21.92
C PRO A 106 -6.37 10.02 21.27
N TYR A 107 -6.21 9.96 19.96
CA TYR A 107 -5.15 10.66 19.23
C TYR A 107 -5.74 11.54 18.12
N SER A 108 -5.21 12.75 18.01
CA SER A 108 -5.38 13.59 16.83
C SER A 108 -4.44 13.16 15.69
N VAL A 109 -4.70 13.67 14.47
CA VAL A 109 -3.84 13.48 13.30
C VAL A 109 -2.41 13.96 13.59
N ASP A 110 -2.27 15.16 14.20
CA ASP A 110 -0.98 15.75 14.51
C ASP A 110 -0.18 14.91 15.52
N GLU A 111 -0.85 14.38 16.53
CA GLU A 111 -0.21 13.49 17.51
C GLU A 111 0.29 12.20 16.87
N LEU A 112 -0.49 11.57 15.98
CA LEU A 112 -0.06 10.36 15.26
C LEU A 112 1.13 10.65 14.34
N CYS A 113 1.13 11.79 13.63
CA CYS A 113 2.27 12.22 12.83
C CYS A 113 3.52 12.44 13.72
N ARG A 114 3.38 13.11 14.86
CA ARG A 114 4.49 13.33 15.81
C ARG A 114 5.04 12.01 16.36
N LEU A 115 4.18 11.10 16.82
CA LEU A 115 4.57 9.77 17.30
C LEU A 115 5.31 8.97 16.23
N THR A 116 4.88 9.08 14.96
CA THR A 116 5.57 8.43 13.84
C THR A 116 6.96 9.01 13.61
N VAL A 117 7.10 10.34 13.67
CA VAL A 117 8.42 10.99 13.55
C VAL A 117 9.34 10.56 14.70
N GLU A 118 8.85 10.55 15.93
CA GLU A 118 9.62 10.11 17.11
C GLU A 118 10.05 8.64 17.00
N LEU A 119 9.16 7.77 16.53
CA LEU A 119 9.46 6.35 16.28
C LEU A 119 10.60 6.19 15.26
N LEU A 120 10.56 6.97 14.19
CA LEU A 120 11.58 6.94 13.14
C LEU A 120 12.93 7.50 13.62
N GLN A 121 12.91 8.59 14.39
CA GLN A 121 14.11 9.17 15.00
C GLN A 121 14.77 8.16 15.97
N LYS A 122 13.96 7.48 16.79
CA LYS A 122 14.44 6.44 17.71
C LYS A 122 15.03 5.23 16.98
N SER A 123 14.43 4.85 15.84
CA SER A 123 14.88 3.72 15.02
C SER A 123 16.06 4.04 14.11
N GLY A 124 16.27 5.32 13.77
CA GLY A 124 17.46 5.81 13.05
C GLY A 124 17.57 5.39 11.58
N TYR A 125 16.46 5.10 10.88
CA TYR A 125 16.46 4.69 9.48
C TYR A 125 17.07 5.75 8.54
N LYS A 126 17.97 5.30 7.65
CA LYS A 126 18.59 6.12 6.58
C LYS A 126 18.41 5.46 5.21
N GLU A 127 17.25 4.90 4.99
CA GLU A 127 16.86 4.17 3.78
C GLU A 127 15.34 4.31 3.57
N ASP A 128 14.83 3.86 2.43
CA ASP A 128 13.40 3.86 2.16
C ASP A 128 12.68 2.87 3.07
N ILE A 129 11.59 3.32 3.65
CA ILE A 129 10.83 2.58 4.65
C ILE A 129 9.34 2.56 4.33
N TYR A 130 8.68 1.60 4.95
CA TYR A 130 7.23 1.49 4.96
C TYR A 130 6.72 1.51 6.41
N ILE A 131 5.82 2.43 6.66
CA ILE A 131 5.20 2.64 7.96
C ILE A 131 3.81 2.03 7.91
N ARG A 132 3.50 1.13 8.84
CA ARG A 132 2.22 0.45 8.98
C ARG A 132 1.57 0.81 10.32
N PRO A 133 0.79 1.88 10.40
CA PRO A 133 -0.14 2.07 11.49
C PRO A 133 -1.35 1.16 11.30
N LEU A 134 -1.83 0.57 12.40
CA LEU A 134 -3.01 -0.28 12.41
C LEU A 134 -3.80 -0.03 13.70
N ALA A 135 -5.04 0.44 13.56
CA ALA A 135 -6.03 0.64 14.61
C ALA A 135 -6.96 -0.57 14.65
N TYR A 136 -7.25 -1.11 15.83
CA TYR A 136 -7.95 -2.39 15.93
C TYR A 136 -8.81 -2.53 17.19
N LYS A 137 -9.80 -3.41 17.12
CA LYS A 137 -10.53 -3.90 18.30
C LYS A 137 -9.59 -4.81 19.09
N SER A 138 -9.11 -4.31 20.24
CA SER A 138 -8.02 -4.91 21.01
C SER A 138 -8.48 -5.87 22.11
N SER A 139 -9.76 -5.88 22.47
CA SER A 139 -10.30 -6.80 23.46
C SER A 139 -9.99 -8.25 23.12
N GLU A 140 -9.59 -9.03 24.12
CA GLU A 140 -9.45 -10.49 24.01
C GLU A 140 -10.80 -11.16 24.29
N ALA A 141 -11.69 -11.12 23.29
CA ALA A 141 -13.06 -11.63 23.39
C ALA A 141 -13.56 -12.18 22.06
N LEU A 142 -14.32 -13.26 22.11
CA LEU A 142 -15.03 -13.81 20.98
C LEU A 142 -16.46 -13.26 20.90
N GLY A 143 -16.99 -13.14 19.70
CA GLY A 143 -18.36 -12.67 19.43
C GLY A 143 -18.42 -11.57 18.39
N VAL A 144 -19.29 -11.74 17.39
CA VAL A 144 -19.42 -10.84 16.22
C VAL A 144 -20.16 -9.57 16.62
N ARG A 145 -19.41 -8.55 17.10
CA ARG A 145 -19.94 -7.22 17.45
C ARG A 145 -18.83 -6.17 17.36
N LEU A 146 -19.20 -4.90 17.30
CA LEU A 146 -18.23 -3.78 17.31
C LEU A 146 -18.33 -2.89 18.56
N HIS A 147 -19.42 -3.01 19.33
CA HIS A 147 -19.66 -2.23 20.55
C HIS A 147 -19.17 -2.97 21.80
N GLY A 148 -18.85 -2.22 22.84
CA GLY A 148 -18.39 -2.78 24.12
C GLY A 148 -17.07 -3.54 24.03
N LEU A 149 -16.19 -3.10 23.13
CA LEU A 149 -14.84 -3.61 22.94
C LEU A 149 -13.84 -2.47 23.11
N GLU A 150 -12.66 -2.80 23.61
CA GLU A 150 -11.54 -1.88 23.70
C GLU A 150 -10.91 -1.66 22.32
N ASP A 151 -10.27 -0.50 22.17
CA ASP A 151 -9.60 -0.08 20.95
C ASP A 151 -8.14 0.24 21.23
N ASP A 152 -7.26 -0.05 20.31
CA ASP A 152 -5.84 0.31 20.38
C ASP A 152 -5.28 0.58 18.99
N ILE A 153 -4.08 1.15 18.95
CA ILE A 153 -3.31 1.37 17.73
C ILE A 153 -1.87 0.95 17.94
N PHE A 154 -1.27 0.35 16.92
CA PHE A 154 0.17 0.23 16.84
C PHE A 154 0.73 0.87 15.57
N ILE A 155 2.00 1.26 15.61
CA ILE A 155 2.74 1.73 14.45
C ILE A 155 4.03 0.93 14.37
N VAL A 156 4.23 0.21 13.24
CA VAL A 156 5.45 -0.52 12.95
C VAL A 156 6.12 0.05 11.70
N VAL A 157 7.43 -0.10 11.62
CA VAL A 157 8.23 0.34 10.48
C VAL A 157 9.11 -0.80 10.01
N THR A 158 9.19 -0.96 8.70
CA THR A 158 10.09 -1.92 8.05
C THR A 158 10.78 -1.26 6.86
N THR A 159 11.93 -1.77 6.48
CA THR A 159 12.52 -1.46 5.17
C THR A 159 11.63 -2.07 4.10
N PHE A 160 11.46 -1.38 2.97
CA PHE A 160 10.55 -1.83 1.93
C PHE A 160 11.14 -1.54 0.55
N GLY A 161 11.47 -2.59 -0.15
CA GLY A 161 11.97 -2.53 -1.51
C GLY A 161 10.86 -2.26 -2.56
N PRO A 162 11.20 -2.36 -3.86
CA PRO A 162 10.22 -2.29 -4.94
C PRO A 162 9.13 -3.37 -4.77
N TYR A 163 7.87 -2.98 -4.86
CA TYR A 163 6.72 -3.89 -4.74
C TYR A 163 6.28 -4.44 -6.10
N LEU A 164 6.28 -3.60 -7.13
CA LEU A 164 6.02 -3.93 -8.53
C LEU A 164 7.14 -3.38 -9.41
N ASP A 165 7.34 -3.95 -10.59
CA ASP A 165 8.33 -3.45 -11.55
C ASP A 165 7.82 -2.18 -12.24
N ALA A 166 8.12 -1.04 -11.63
CA ALA A 166 7.80 0.27 -12.18
C ALA A 166 8.72 0.67 -13.36
N THR A 167 9.80 -0.07 -13.61
CA THR A 167 10.80 0.25 -14.64
C THR A 167 10.45 -0.34 -16.00
N ASN A 168 10.02 -1.61 -16.02
CA ASN A 168 9.70 -2.32 -17.27
C ASN A 168 8.20 -2.37 -17.55
N GLY A 169 7.39 -2.06 -16.54
CA GLY A 169 5.94 -2.24 -16.55
C GLY A 169 5.53 -3.68 -16.24
N ILE A 170 4.27 -3.86 -15.90
CA ILE A 170 3.72 -5.13 -15.45
C ILE A 170 2.60 -5.63 -16.36
N LYS A 171 2.29 -6.91 -16.22
CA LYS A 171 1.14 -7.56 -16.84
C LYS A 171 0.05 -7.78 -15.79
N CYS A 172 -1.18 -7.45 -16.14
CA CYS A 172 -2.34 -7.63 -15.29
C CYS A 172 -3.35 -8.58 -15.92
N CYS A 173 -4.21 -9.17 -15.11
CA CYS A 173 -5.42 -9.84 -15.59
C CYS A 173 -6.65 -9.29 -14.88
N VAL A 174 -7.79 -9.37 -15.54
CA VAL A 174 -9.08 -9.14 -14.88
C VAL A 174 -9.42 -10.37 -14.05
N SER A 175 -9.50 -10.19 -12.74
CA SER A 175 -9.79 -11.26 -11.78
C SER A 175 -11.23 -11.77 -11.87
N SER A 176 -11.43 -13.02 -11.53
CA SER A 176 -12.77 -13.59 -11.28
C SER A 176 -13.38 -13.11 -9.95
N TRP A 177 -12.55 -12.61 -9.02
CA TRP A 177 -12.97 -12.04 -7.76
C TRP A 177 -13.40 -10.58 -7.93
N LEU A 178 -14.63 -10.27 -7.50
CA LEU A 178 -15.20 -8.93 -7.61
C LEU A 178 -14.91 -8.11 -6.34
N ARG A 179 -14.92 -6.78 -6.47
CA ARG A 179 -14.87 -5.89 -5.31
C ARG A 179 -16.19 -6.01 -4.52
N PRO A 180 -16.13 -6.11 -3.20
CA PRO A 180 -17.33 -6.10 -2.37
C PRO A 180 -18.11 -4.79 -2.52
N ASP A 181 -19.42 -4.90 -2.54
CA ASP A 181 -20.30 -3.74 -2.50
C ASP A 181 -20.24 -3.03 -1.14
N ASP A 182 -20.57 -1.74 -1.13
CA ASP A 182 -20.43 -0.88 0.06
C ASP A 182 -21.24 -1.36 1.27
N ASN A 183 -22.36 -2.06 1.03
CA ASN A 183 -23.20 -2.67 2.05
C ASN A 183 -22.76 -4.08 2.50
N MET A 184 -21.69 -4.63 1.91
CA MET A 184 -21.03 -5.87 2.36
C MET A 184 -19.85 -5.53 3.27
N ILE A 185 -18.80 -4.94 2.70
CA ILE A 185 -17.67 -4.34 3.40
C ILE A 185 -17.33 -3.05 2.65
N PRO A 186 -17.39 -1.86 3.28
CA PRO A 186 -17.20 -0.59 2.58
C PRO A 186 -15.78 -0.46 2.01
N ALA A 187 -15.66 -0.49 0.68
CA ALA A 187 -14.39 -0.45 -0.05
C ALA A 187 -13.61 0.86 0.17
N ARG A 188 -14.33 1.96 0.49
CA ARG A 188 -13.70 3.24 0.86
C ARG A 188 -12.97 3.21 2.20
N GLY A 189 -13.18 2.15 3.00
CA GLY A 189 -12.45 1.88 4.23
C GLY A 189 -11.25 0.94 3.99
N LYS A 190 -10.07 1.31 4.48
CA LYS A 190 -8.89 0.43 4.45
C LYS A 190 -8.95 -0.56 5.63
N ILE A 191 -9.93 -1.48 5.57
CA ILE A 191 -10.29 -2.43 6.62
C ILE A 191 -9.55 -3.75 6.38
N THR A 192 -8.93 -4.33 7.40
CA THR A 192 -8.15 -5.58 7.27
C THR A 192 -8.97 -6.74 6.70
N GLY A 193 -10.22 -6.86 7.10
CA GLY A 193 -11.12 -7.96 6.66
C GLY A 193 -11.35 -7.98 5.14
N ILE A 194 -11.37 -6.83 4.45
CA ILE A 194 -11.55 -6.78 3.00
C ILE A 194 -10.33 -7.33 2.24
N TYR A 195 -9.14 -7.33 2.86
CA TYR A 195 -7.91 -7.77 2.22
C TYR A 195 -7.83 -9.27 1.97
N VAL A 196 -8.70 -10.07 2.54
CA VAL A 196 -8.87 -11.48 2.14
C VAL A 196 -9.31 -11.55 0.68
N ASN A 197 -10.32 -10.76 0.28
CA ASN A 197 -10.77 -10.66 -1.11
C ASN A 197 -9.66 -10.20 -2.06
N ASN A 198 -8.89 -9.18 -1.64
CA ASN A 198 -7.75 -8.66 -2.42
C ASN A 198 -6.64 -9.73 -2.58
N ALA A 199 -6.37 -10.49 -1.52
CA ALA A 199 -5.37 -11.57 -1.55
C ALA A 199 -5.79 -12.72 -2.48
N LEU A 200 -7.08 -13.08 -2.52
CA LEU A 200 -7.62 -14.06 -3.46
C LEU A 200 -7.41 -13.61 -4.91
N ALA A 201 -7.79 -12.38 -5.24
CA ALA A 201 -7.59 -11.81 -6.58
C ALA A 201 -6.10 -11.75 -6.97
N LYS A 202 -5.24 -11.30 -6.06
CA LYS A 202 -3.79 -11.23 -6.29
C LYS A 202 -3.18 -12.61 -6.50
N THR A 203 -3.57 -13.60 -5.70
CA THR A 203 -3.08 -14.98 -5.82
C THR A 203 -3.50 -15.58 -7.16
N GLU A 204 -4.77 -15.43 -7.54
CA GLU A 204 -5.28 -15.85 -8.86
C GLU A 204 -4.43 -15.28 -10.01
N ALA A 205 -4.14 -13.98 -9.97
CA ALA A 205 -3.32 -13.34 -10.99
C ALA A 205 -1.91 -13.94 -11.07
N ILE A 206 -1.24 -14.11 -9.92
CA ILE A 206 0.12 -14.64 -9.85
C ILE A 206 0.17 -16.09 -10.35
N GLU A 207 -0.77 -16.94 -9.95
CA GLU A 207 -0.84 -18.34 -10.37
C GLU A 207 -1.12 -18.49 -11.88
N ASN A 208 -1.77 -17.47 -12.49
CA ASN A 208 -2.00 -17.39 -13.92
C ASN A 208 -0.90 -16.62 -14.71
N GLY A 209 0.24 -16.32 -14.08
CA GLY A 209 1.42 -15.73 -14.74
C GLY A 209 1.38 -14.21 -14.90
N PHE A 210 0.49 -13.52 -14.21
CA PHE A 210 0.41 -12.06 -14.16
C PHE A 210 1.03 -11.49 -12.87
N GLN A 211 1.38 -10.21 -12.86
CA GLN A 211 1.94 -9.55 -11.69
C GLN A 211 0.89 -8.89 -10.82
N GLU A 212 -0.29 -8.54 -11.38
CA GLU A 212 -1.36 -7.88 -10.63
C GLU A 212 -2.74 -8.22 -11.19
N ALA A 213 -3.76 -8.14 -10.32
CA ALA A 213 -5.16 -8.31 -10.65
C ALA A 213 -5.85 -6.96 -10.85
N ILE A 214 -6.73 -6.86 -11.84
CA ILE A 214 -7.72 -5.79 -11.98
C ILE A 214 -9.06 -6.38 -11.54
N MET A 215 -9.70 -5.75 -10.56
CA MET A 215 -10.99 -6.20 -10.02
C MET A 215 -12.13 -5.37 -10.60
N LEU A 216 -13.26 -6.01 -10.85
CA LEU A 216 -14.49 -5.37 -11.30
C LEU A 216 -15.48 -5.19 -10.14
N THR A 217 -16.43 -4.28 -10.32
CA THR A 217 -17.63 -4.18 -9.50
C THR A 217 -18.60 -5.32 -9.82
N SER A 218 -19.63 -5.55 -8.99
CA SER A 218 -20.73 -6.49 -9.27
C SER A 218 -21.49 -6.16 -10.55
N ASP A 219 -21.48 -4.88 -10.97
CA ASP A 219 -22.12 -4.39 -12.20
C ASP A 219 -21.22 -4.55 -13.44
N GLY A 220 -19.97 -5.04 -13.27
CA GLY A 220 -19.04 -5.31 -14.36
C GLY A 220 -18.14 -4.14 -14.75
N TYR A 221 -18.21 -3.00 -14.07
CA TYR A 221 -17.30 -1.88 -14.28
C TYR A 221 -15.94 -2.13 -13.62
N VAL A 222 -14.89 -1.54 -14.18
CA VAL A 222 -13.56 -1.56 -13.59
C VAL A 222 -13.59 -0.83 -12.25
N SER A 223 -13.02 -1.46 -11.23
CA SER A 223 -12.86 -0.86 -9.90
C SER A 223 -11.43 -0.41 -9.68
N GLU A 224 -10.59 -1.29 -9.21
CA GLU A 224 -9.18 -1.00 -8.89
C GLU A 224 -8.33 -2.28 -8.94
N GLY A 225 -7.02 -2.18 -8.72
CA GLY A 225 -6.17 -3.34 -8.51
C GLY A 225 -6.39 -4.01 -7.17
N SER A 226 -5.61 -5.06 -6.86
CA SER A 226 -5.71 -5.73 -5.55
C SER A 226 -5.25 -4.84 -4.38
N GLY A 227 -4.41 -3.85 -4.65
CA GLY A 227 -3.91 -2.89 -3.64
C GLY A 227 -3.65 -1.49 -4.19
N GLU A 228 -4.05 -1.20 -5.42
CA GLU A 228 -3.76 0.01 -6.19
C GLU A 228 -5.02 0.53 -6.89
N ASN A 229 -5.12 1.86 -7.07
CA ASN A 229 -6.07 2.43 -8.01
C ASN A 229 -5.55 2.31 -9.44
N ILE A 230 -6.45 2.34 -10.42
CA ILE A 230 -6.14 2.24 -11.85
C ILE A 230 -6.46 3.54 -12.58
N PHE A 231 -5.63 3.88 -13.56
CA PHE A 231 -5.86 4.94 -14.52
C PHE A 231 -5.65 4.41 -15.94
N LEU A 232 -6.43 4.92 -16.87
CA LEU A 232 -6.26 4.77 -18.30
C LEU A 232 -5.94 6.12 -18.94
N VAL A 233 -5.24 6.10 -20.05
CA VAL A 233 -5.13 7.26 -20.95
C VAL A 233 -6.00 6.97 -22.17
N THR A 234 -6.93 7.86 -22.45
CA THR A 234 -7.86 7.77 -23.59
C THR A 234 -8.07 9.18 -24.11
N ASP A 235 -7.90 9.38 -25.43
CA ASP A 235 -8.02 10.69 -26.10
C ASP A 235 -7.16 11.77 -25.42
N GLY A 236 -5.96 11.40 -24.97
CA GLY A 236 -5.03 12.29 -24.28
C GLY A 236 -5.44 12.75 -22.88
N LYS A 237 -6.53 12.20 -22.33
CA LYS A 237 -7.01 12.47 -20.96
C LYS A 237 -6.69 11.32 -20.04
N LEU A 238 -6.52 11.62 -18.74
CA LEU A 238 -6.50 10.62 -17.69
C LEU A 238 -7.93 10.23 -17.33
N VAL A 239 -8.24 8.94 -17.36
CA VAL A 239 -9.53 8.39 -16.94
C VAL A 239 -9.30 7.44 -15.77
N THR A 240 -10.14 7.51 -14.74
CA THR A 240 -10.05 6.62 -13.57
C THR A 240 -11.45 6.33 -13.03
N PRO A 241 -11.67 5.13 -12.49
CA PRO A 241 -12.93 4.80 -11.81
C PRO A 241 -13.29 5.84 -10.75
N SER A 242 -14.58 6.15 -10.66
CA SER A 242 -15.13 7.10 -9.70
C SER A 242 -15.22 6.50 -8.29
N SER A 243 -15.51 7.33 -7.30
CA SER A 243 -15.75 6.86 -5.92
C SER A 243 -16.94 5.89 -5.80
N ASN A 244 -17.82 5.84 -6.81
CA ASN A 244 -18.97 4.94 -6.86
C ASN A 244 -18.61 3.52 -7.34
N ASP A 245 -17.40 3.34 -7.87
CA ASP A 245 -16.92 2.06 -8.42
C ASP A 245 -16.22 1.19 -7.35
N ARG A 246 -16.59 1.32 -6.09
CA ARG A 246 -16.11 0.54 -4.93
C ARG A 246 -14.59 0.63 -4.76
N ILE A 247 -14.00 1.78 -5.08
CA ILE A 247 -12.57 2.03 -4.92
C ILE A 247 -12.22 2.57 -3.54
N LEU A 248 -10.98 2.37 -3.13
CA LEU A 248 -10.37 3.17 -2.07
C LEU A 248 -9.98 4.54 -2.65
N MET A 249 -10.30 5.62 -1.95
CA MET A 249 -9.83 6.96 -2.31
C MET A 249 -8.34 7.08 -2.00
N GLY A 250 -7.51 6.68 -2.97
CA GLY A 250 -6.06 6.55 -2.82
C GLY A 250 -5.37 7.90 -2.69
N ILE A 251 -4.42 8.03 -1.75
CA ILE A 251 -3.61 9.24 -1.60
C ILE A 251 -2.62 9.39 -2.76
N THR A 252 -2.08 8.28 -3.27
CA THR A 252 -1.29 8.29 -4.50
C THR A 252 -2.15 8.65 -5.72
N ARG A 253 -3.38 8.14 -5.80
CA ARG A 253 -4.36 8.51 -6.82
C ARG A 253 -4.59 10.02 -6.84
N ASP A 254 -4.90 10.61 -5.69
CA ASP A 254 -5.10 12.04 -5.55
C ASP A 254 -3.84 12.84 -5.93
N THR A 255 -2.66 12.36 -5.53
CA THR A 255 -1.39 12.97 -5.92
C THR A 255 -1.22 12.99 -7.44
N VAL A 256 -1.49 11.88 -8.12
CA VAL A 256 -1.38 11.78 -9.59
C VAL A 256 -2.36 12.72 -10.29
N ILE A 257 -3.61 12.81 -9.82
CA ILE A 257 -4.62 13.75 -10.34
C ILE A 257 -4.12 15.20 -10.23
N GLN A 258 -3.61 15.58 -9.05
CA GLN A 258 -3.10 16.92 -8.83
C GLN A 258 -1.87 17.23 -9.69
N LEU A 259 -0.93 16.29 -9.82
CA LEU A 259 0.26 16.46 -10.66
C LEU A 259 -0.08 16.55 -12.14
N ALA A 260 -0.99 15.70 -12.64
CA ALA A 260 -1.47 15.76 -14.02
C ALA A 260 -2.05 17.13 -14.35
N LYS A 261 -2.93 17.64 -13.50
CA LYS A 261 -3.55 18.96 -13.66
C LYS A 261 -2.55 20.10 -13.55
N ASN A 262 -1.76 20.14 -12.48
CA ASN A 262 -0.98 21.32 -12.09
C ASN A 262 0.36 21.44 -12.81
N GLU A 263 0.92 20.32 -13.29
CA GLU A 263 2.26 20.28 -13.94
C GLU A 263 2.18 19.97 -15.43
N LEU A 264 1.14 19.23 -15.85
CA LEU A 264 1.02 18.80 -17.25
C LEU A 264 -0.19 19.43 -17.96
N GLY A 265 -1.10 20.09 -17.24
CA GLY A 265 -2.34 20.66 -17.79
C GLY A 265 -3.32 19.59 -18.28
N ILE A 266 -3.19 18.34 -17.78
CA ILE A 266 -4.03 17.22 -18.20
C ILE A 266 -5.19 17.05 -17.24
N GLU A 267 -6.40 17.06 -17.80
CA GLU A 267 -7.63 16.79 -17.07
C GLU A 267 -7.73 15.30 -16.71
N THR A 268 -8.24 15.03 -15.50
CA THR A 268 -8.63 13.69 -15.09
C THR A 268 -10.13 13.56 -15.06
N VAL A 269 -10.67 12.56 -15.75
CA VAL A 269 -12.08 12.24 -15.79
C VAL A 269 -12.37 11.08 -14.85
N GLU A 270 -13.16 11.34 -13.82
CA GLU A 270 -13.61 10.33 -12.85
C GLU A 270 -14.99 9.83 -13.27
N ARG A 271 -15.08 8.60 -13.76
CA ARG A 271 -16.32 7.99 -14.26
C ARG A 271 -16.28 6.47 -14.17
N HIS A 272 -17.39 5.82 -14.45
CA HIS A 272 -17.43 4.40 -14.73
C HIS A 272 -16.52 4.08 -15.92
N VAL A 273 -15.81 2.97 -15.84
CA VAL A 273 -14.92 2.46 -16.87
C VAL A 273 -15.40 1.05 -17.22
N ASP A 274 -15.76 0.84 -18.48
CA ASP A 274 -16.14 -0.48 -18.97
C ASP A 274 -14.92 -1.40 -19.07
N ARG A 275 -15.11 -2.71 -18.83
CA ARG A 275 -14.03 -3.69 -18.95
C ARG A 275 -13.32 -3.62 -20.31
N SER A 276 -14.05 -3.40 -21.41
CA SER A 276 -13.48 -3.35 -22.74
C SER A 276 -12.55 -2.15 -22.97
N GLU A 277 -12.72 -1.06 -22.23
CA GLU A 277 -11.83 0.09 -22.31
C GLU A 277 -10.40 -0.21 -21.87
N LEU A 278 -10.22 -1.22 -20.98
CA LEU A 278 -8.89 -1.71 -20.61
C LEU A 278 -8.06 -2.17 -21.82
N TYR A 279 -8.70 -2.69 -22.85
CA TYR A 279 -8.04 -3.23 -24.05
C TYR A 279 -7.85 -2.18 -25.14
N LEU A 280 -8.51 -1.03 -25.03
CA LEU A 280 -8.49 0.05 -26.01
C LEU A 280 -7.67 1.25 -25.56
N ALA A 281 -7.23 1.26 -24.31
CA ALA A 281 -6.50 2.38 -23.72
C ALA A 281 -5.14 2.62 -24.43
N GLU A 282 -4.77 3.89 -24.56
CA GLU A 282 -3.47 4.33 -25.06
C GLU A 282 -2.34 4.04 -24.04
N GLU A 283 -2.63 4.20 -22.76
CA GLU A 283 -1.75 3.85 -21.63
C GLU A 283 -2.60 3.34 -20.46
N CYS A 284 -2.00 2.50 -19.64
CA CYS A 284 -2.60 2.07 -18.37
C CYS A 284 -1.56 2.14 -17.26
N LEU A 285 -1.96 2.57 -16.06
CA LEU A 285 -1.09 2.63 -14.89
C LEU A 285 -1.85 2.35 -13.61
N LEU A 286 -1.16 1.75 -12.65
CA LEU A 286 -1.63 1.53 -11.29
C LEU A 286 -0.96 2.53 -10.34
N THR A 287 -1.67 2.94 -9.30
CA THR A 287 -1.17 3.89 -8.31
C THR A 287 -1.44 3.45 -6.89
N GLY A 288 -0.41 3.41 -6.06
CA GLY A 288 -0.52 3.01 -4.65
C GLY A 288 0.73 3.35 -3.86
N THR A 289 0.63 3.41 -2.55
CA THR A 289 1.77 3.73 -1.69
C THR A 289 2.91 2.70 -1.84
N ALA A 290 2.60 1.44 -1.98
CA ALA A 290 3.59 0.37 -2.19
C ALA A 290 4.08 0.34 -3.64
N ALA A 291 3.17 0.51 -4.60
CA ALA A 291 3.39 0.41 -6.02
C ALA A 291 3.90 1.72 -6.66
N HIS A 292 3.82 2.86 -5.98
CA HIS A 292 4.06 4.19 -6.55
C HIS A 292 3.16 4.47 -7.75
N VAL A 293 3.74 4.76 -8.91
CA VAL A 293 3.10 4.85 -10.23
C VAL A 293 3.67 3.73 -11.08
N THR A 294 2.93 2.65 -11.25
CA THR A 294 3.37 1.44 -11.96
C THR A 294 2.70 1.32 -13.32
N PRO A 295 3.46 1.32 -14.42
CA PRO A 295 2.91 1.14 -15.76
C PRO A 295 2.35 -0.28 -15.96
N VAL A 296 1.22 -0.41 -16.64
CA VAL A 296 0.67 -1.69 -17.12
C VAL A 296 0.87 -1.76 -18.63
N VAL A 297 1.57 -2.80 -19.10
CA VAL A 297 1.92 -2.96 -20.52
C VAL A 297 1.13 -4.07 -21.22
N GLU A 298 0.45 -4.92 -20.44
CA GLU A 298 -0.36 -6.03 -20.95
C GLU A 298 -1.53 -6.31 -20.00
N ILE A 299 -2.72 -6.54 -20.54
CA ILE A 299 -3.92 -6.93 -19.78
C ILE A 299 -4.60 -8.12 -20.48
N ASP A 300 -4.83 -9.22 -19.76
CA ASP A 300 -5.45 -10.45 -20.27
C ASP A 300 -4.78 -10.92 -21.60
N HIS A 301 -3.45 -10.97 -21.62
CA HIS A 301 -2.62 -11.33 -22.80
C HIS A 301 -2.79 -10.39 -24.01
N ARG A 302 -3.35 -9.18 -23.82
CA ARG A 302 -3.43 -8.13 -24.85
C ARG A 302 -2.49 -7.00 -24.45
N LYS A 303 -1.65 -6.58 -25.41
CA LYS A 303 -0.79 -5.41 -25.19
C LYS A 303 -1.66 -4.16 -25.01
N VAL A 304 -1.29 -3.34 -24.03
CA VAL A 304 -1.77 -1.96 -23.94
C VAL A 304 -1.02 -1.18 -25.02
N ALA A 305 -1.72 -0.64 -26.00
CA ALA A 305 -1.17 0.01 -27.19
C ALA A 305 -0.06 -0.86 -27.87
N ASP A 306 1.19 -0.40 -27.85
CA ASP A 306 2.34 -1.13 -28.42
C ASP A 306 3.04 -2.10 -27.42
N GLY A 307 2.55 -2.19 -26.20
CA GLY A 307 3.12 -3.01 -25.12
C GLY A 307 4.33 -2.37 -24.44
N LYS A 308 4.47 -1.05 -24.54
CA LYS A 308 5.54 -0.28 -23.88
C LYS A 308 4.95 0.76 -22.93
N ILE A 309 5.81 1.25 -22.04
CA ILE A 309 5.42 2.32 -21.12
C ILE A 309 5.17 3.61 -21.90
N GLY A 310 3.96 4.13 -21.77
CA GLY A 310 3.54 5.35 -22.44
C GLY A 310 4.23 6.62 -21.96
N LYS A 311 4.13 7.66 -22.75
CA LYS A 311 4.81 8.94 -22.51
C LYS A 311 4.27 9.65 -21.26
N LEU A 312 2.94 9.68 -21.12
CA LEU A 312 2.30 10.35 -19.99
C LEU A 312 2.62 9.64 -18.68
N THR A 313 2.57 8.30 -18.66
CA THR A 313 2.95 7.50 -17.49
C THR A 313 4.38 7.79 -17.05
N LYS A 314 5.34 7.85 -17.98
CA LYS A 314 6.74 8.22 -17.65
C LYS A 314 6.87 9.62 -17.06
N GLN A 315 6.11 10.58 -17.57
CA GLN A 315 6.12 11.95 -17.04
C GLN A 315 5.54 11.99 -15.62
N LEU A 316 4.42 11.32 -15.39
CA LEU A 316 3.80 11.23 -14.07
C LEU A 316 4.68 10.50 -13.06
N GLN A 317 5.32 9.40 -13.46
CA GLN A 317 6.30 8.70 -12.61
C GLN A 317 7.42 9.64 -12.16
N LYS A 318 8.03 10.34 -13.11
CA LYS A 318 9.13 11.26 -12.80
C LYS A 318 8.69 12.36 -11.84
N LEU A 319 7.54 13.00 -12.09
CA LEU A 319 6.97 14.03 -11.24
C LEU A 319 6.68 13.49 -9.84
N TYR A 320 6.06 12.32 -9.75
CA TYR A 320 5.72 11.68 -8.50
C TYR A 320 6.96 11.42 -7.64
N PHE A 321 8.01 10.81 -8.21
CA PHE A 321 9.25 10.55 -7.48
C PHE A 321 9.97 11.84 -7.07
N ASP A 322 10.00 12.87 -7.94
CA ASP A 322 10.61 14.15 -7.57
C ASP A 322 9.90 14.83 -6.39
N VAL A 323 8.59 14.63 -6.27
CA VAL A 323 7.79 15.12 -5.14
C VAL A 323 8.02 14.27 -3.90
N GLU A 324 7.89 12.95 -4.01
CA GLU A 324 7.97 12.01 -2.89
C GLU A 324 9.32 12.04 -2.17
N PHE A 325 10.42 12.23 -2.93
CA PHE A 325 11.77 12.40 -2.38
C PHE A 325 12.08 13.84 -1.92
N GLY A 326 11.09 14.73 -1.89
CA GLY A 326 11.23 16.11 -1.45
C GLY A 326 12.17 16.96 -2.34
N LYS A 327 12.34 16.59 -3.62
CA LYS A 327 13.14 17.35 -4.60
C LYS A 327 12.37 18.54 -5.13
N ASN A 328 11.05 18.42 -5.32
CA ASN A 328 10.18 19.47 -5.81
C ASN A 328 9.78 20.43 -4.67
N LYS A 329 10.18 21.72 -4.78
CA LYS A 329 9.92 22.72 -3.74
C LYS A 329 8.44 23.09 -3.61
N LYS A 330 7.68 23.06 -4.71
CA LYS A 330 6.24 23.41 -4.75
C LYS A 330 5.39 22.51 -3.87
N TYR A 331 5.72 21.20 -3.82
CA TYR A 331 5.00 20.17 -3.07
C TYR A 331 5.69 19.75 -1.76
N ARG A 332 6.60 20.59 -1.24
CA ARG A 332 7.34 20.26 -0.03
C ARG A 332 6.45 20.08 1.20
N HIS A 333 5.29 20.71 1.20
CA HIS A 333 4.28 20.57 2.26
C HIS A 333 3.70 19.15 2.37
N TRP A 334 3.84 18.31 1.33
CA TRP A 334 3.48 16.89 1.37
C TRP A 334 4.54 16.00 2.02
N CYS A 335 5.72 16.55 2.31
CA CYS A 335 6.87 15.80 2.80
C CYS A 335 7.19 16.21 4.25
N THR A 336 6.80 15.39 5.22
CA THR A 336 7.14 15.62 6.64
C THR A 336 8.58 15.18 6.90
N PRO A 337 9.50 16.07 7.28
CA PRO A 337 10.89 15.72 7.56
C PRO A 337 10.99 15.01 8.92
N VAL A 338 11.79 13.94 8.98
CA VAL A 338 12.01 13.16 10.20
C VAL A 338 13.16 13.72 11.03
N TYR A 339 14.30 14.02 10.39
CA TYR A 339 15.49 14.46 11.11
C TYR A 339 15.61 15.99 11.09
N THR A 340 15.61 16.59 12.26
CA THR A 340 15.93 18.02 12.40
C THR A 340 17.43 18.21 12.22
N LYS A 341 17.85 19.06 11.29
CA LYS A 341 19.26 19.47 11.26
C LYS A 341 19.55 20.22 12.56
N PRO A 342 20.64 19.91 13.29
CA PRO A 342 21.04 20.75 14.41
C PRO A 342 21.16 22.18 13.91
N ALA A 343 20.60 23.12 14.64
CA ALA A 343 20.78 24.54 14.35
C ALA A 343 22.28 24.80 14.19
N ARG A 344 22.70 25.33 13.03
CA ARG A 344 24.09 25.76 12.85
C ARG A 344 24.39 26.72 13.99
N SER A 345 25.24 26.32 14.93
CA SER A 345 25.75 27.22 15.94
C SER A 345 26.28 28.44 15.23
N ALA A 346 25.70 29.59 15.48
CA ALA A 346 26.24 30.85 15.01
C ALA A 346 27.71 30.90 15.52
N LYS A 347 28.69 30.84 14.60
CA LYS A 347 30.06 31.11 14.94
C LYS A 347 30.08 32.53 15.48
N THR A 348 30.10 32.67 16.80
CA THR A 348 30.44 33.90 17.46
C THR A 348 31.86 34.24 17.07
N GLY A 349 31.97 35.09 16.05
CA GLY A 349 33.23 35.66 15.66
C GLY A 349 33.73 36.56 16.81
N SER A 350 34.57 36.01 17.66
CA SER A 350 35.40 36.81 18.56
C SER A 350 36.35 37.64 17.70
N ARG A 351 36.00 38.89 17.45
CA ARG A 351 36.98 39.88 17.04
C ARG A 351 37.74 40.25 18.31
N ALA A 352 38.91 39.69 18.48
CA ALA A 352 39.93 40.25 19.38
C ALA A 352 40.40 41.58 18.81
N ARG A 353 40.32 42.60 19.63
CA ARG A 353 41.07 43.89 19.47
C ARG A 353 42.45 43.73 20.11
#